data_f7899f66882080c36d2cb7fba119a59f
#
_entry.id   f7899f66882080c36d2cb7fba119a59f
#
_cell.length_a   1.000
_cell.length_b   1.000
_cell.length_c   1.000
_cell.angle_alpha   90.00
_cell.angle_beta   90.00
_cell.angle_gamma   90.00
#
_symmetry.space_group_name_H-M   'P 1'
#
loop_
_entity.id
_entity.type
_entity.pdbx_description
1 polymer ?
#
loop_
_entity_poly.entity_id
_entity_poly.type
_entity_poly.pdbx_seq_one_letter_code
_entity_poly.pdbx_strand_id
1 'polypeptide(L)'
;MNKKPLKLTALFLFFPSLAALAEQTVDIEIQGIRGFRAIRNTDLNVQLINKEEMDGSERYQHLVSKAVDRGLRVFGYYESSVRFERKKRPGKGDLLIAHVTPGKPTKLAGTDVQIEGEAALDENFTALRKNLPKEGELVEHQTYDDYKTSLSRLALGRGYFDGEFKISRLEISPETYQAWWRILFDSGVRYHYGNIRFNHSQIREDYLNNILNIKSGEPYLTAKLSELTNDFSSSNWFSSVLVQPNVNHKTKTVDVDIILYPRKKNAMELGVGFSTDGGMHTQIGWTKPWINSRGHSFRTNLYISAPKQAIEATYRMPLLKNPLSYYYDFSTGWEGEKANDTDTKALTLSALRYWNNAQGWQYFGGLRARYDSFTQAEVTDKTFLFYPTIGFTRTRLRGGTFATWGDVQKITFDVGNKAVLSETAFMKVQASSAWIRTYADNHRIIARAEIGYLHTKNIEKIPPTLRFFAGGDRSVRGYGYKKIAPRNAQNRLVGGSRLLAGSLEYQYQLYPNWWGATFADSGLAADDFTTKALRYGAGIGVRWASPIGAIKFDIATPIRDKDNSKNIQFYIGLGTEI
;
A
#
# COMPACT_ATOMS: atom_id res chain seq x y z
N MET A 1 61.15 -40.76 -3.74
CA MET A 1 61.58 -40.23 -5.06
C MET A 1 61.48 -38.69 -5.02
N ASN A 2 62.64 -38.09 -5.05
CA ASN A 2 62.86 -36.64 -4.95
C ASN A 2 62.30 -35.88 -6.18
N LYS A 3 61.57 -34.81 -6.00
CA LYS A 3 61.45 -33.75 -6.99
C LYS A 3 61.81 -32.42 -6.37
N LYS A 4 62.92 -31.83 -6.87
CA LYS A 4 63.49 -30.54 -6.56
C LYS A 4 62.59 -29.39 -7.04
N PRO A 5 62.58 -28.22 -6.39
CA PRO A 5 61.89 -27.04 -6.89
C PRO A 5 62.77 -26.30 -7.90
N LEU A 6 62.11 -25.87 -9.00
CA LEU A 6 62.70 -25.04 -10.05
C LEU A 6 62.74 -23.58 -9.53
N LYS A 7 63.92 -23.00 -9.45
CA LYS A 7 64.14 -21.56 -9.18
C LYS A 7 63.87 -20.78 -10.48
N LEU A 8 62.83 -19.95 -10.45
CA LEU A 8 62.58 -18.97 -11.52
C LEU A 8 63.25 -17.66 -11.12
N THR A 9 64.33 -17.28 -11.79
CA THR A 9 65.03 -16.02 -11.64
C THR A 9 64.22 -14.93 -12.36
N ALA A 10 63.63 -14.00 -11.61
CA ALA A 10 62.91 -12.86 -12.17
C ALA A 10 63.93 -11.78 -12.57
N LEU A 11 64.01 -11.53 -13.86
CA LEU A 11 64.79 -10.44 -14.45
C LEU A 11 64.00 -9.12 -14.22
N PHE A 12 64.48 -8.28 -13.32
CA PHE A 12 63.98 -6.91 -13.10
C PHE A 12 64.46 -6.02 -14.27
N LEU A 13 63.59 -5.77 -15.23
CA LEU A 13 63.75 -4.67 -16.20
C LEU A 13 63.30 -3.37 -15.49
N PHE A 14 64.28 -2.53 -15.22
CA PHE A 14 64.08 -1.14 -14.84
C PHE A 14 63.46 -0.39 -16.01
N PHE A 15 62.14 -0.13 -15.95
CA PHE A 15 61.55 0.93 -16.73
C PHE A 15 61.68 2.24 -15.96
N PRO A 16 62.23 3.31 -16.59
CA PRO A 16 62.16 4.61 -15.96
C PRO A 16 60.70 5.00 -15.87
N SER A 17 60.23 5.26 -14.63
CA SER A 17 58.93 5.86 -14.41
C SER A 17 58.85 7.18 -15.14
N LEU A 18 58.10 7.22 -16.26
CA LEU A 18 57.52 8.48 -16.70
C LEU A 18 56.66 8.97 -15.53
N ALA A 19 57.16 9.98 -14.82
CA ALA A 19 56.33 10.77 -13.93
C ALA A 19 55.21 11.34 -14.82
N ALA A 20 54.04 10.75 -14.80
CA ALA A 20 52.84 11.38 -15.29
C ALA A 20 52.72 12.69 -14.51
N LEU A 21 52.91 13.80 -15.22
CA LEU A 21 52.49 15.12 -14.74
C LEU A 21 51.00 14.95 -14.35
N ALA A 22 50.75 14.77 -13.07
CA ALA A 22 49.38 14.86 -12.57
C ALA A 22 48.91 16.28 -12.94
N GLU A 23 47.98 16.40 -13.89
CA GLU A 23 47.27 17.63 -14.15
C GLU A 23 46.73 18.10 -12.82
N GLN A 24 47.24 19.23 -12.30
CA GLN A 24 46.77 19.81 -11.06
C GLN A 24 45.37 20.37 -11.31
N THR A 25 44.36 19.53 -11.13
CA THR A 25 42.99 20.00 -11.08
C THR A 25 42.81 20.92 -9.91
N VAL A 26 42.24 22.10 -10.16
CA VAL A 26 41.95 23.11 -9.16
C VAL A 26 40.58 22.85 -8.57
N ASP A 27 40.51 22.74 -7.25
CA ASP A 27 39.20 22.64 -6.57
C ASP A 27 38.46 24.00 -6.68
N ILE A 28 37.14 23.93 -6.78
CA ILE A 28 36.31 25.11 -6.85
C ILE A 28 35.34 25.19 -5.67
N GLU A 29 35.18 26.39 -5.12
CA GLU A 29 34.20 26.73 -4.09
C GLU A 29 33.37 27.92 -4.55
N ILE A 30 32.04 27.79 -4.48
CA ILE A 30 31.11 28.85 -4.89
C ILE A 30 30.56 29.52 -3.63
N GLN A 31 30.71 30.84 -3.56
CA GLN A 31 30.23 31.66 -2.45
C GLN A 31 29.32 32.78 -2.94
N GLY A 32 28.44 33.33 -2.05
CA GLY A 32 27.62 34.51 -2.34
C GLY A 32 26.21 34.20 -2.84
N ILE A 33 25.85 32.93 -3.10
CA ILE A 33 24.49 32.52 -3.50
C ILE A 33 23.66 32.23 -2.25
N ARG A 34 22.40 32.64 -2.26
CA ARG A 34 21.44 32.34 -1.20
C ARG A 34 20.34 31.39 -1.71
N GLY A 35 19.87 30.53 -0.83
CA GLY A 35 18.81 29.56 -1.15
C GLY A 35 19.36 28.22 -1.64
N PHE A 36 18.95 27.14 -0.95
CA PHE A 36 19.44 25.77 -1.20
C PHE A 36 19.28 25.30 -2.66
N ARG A 37 18.15 25.61 -3.29
CA ARG A 37 17.86 25.22 -4.68
C ARG A 37 18.78 25.91 -5.68
N ALA A 38 19.02 27.23 -5.49
CA ALA A 38 19.90 28.01 -6.36
C ALA A 38 21.37 27.57 -6.21
N ILE A 39 21.85 27.37 -4.98
CA ILE A 39 23.19 26.83 -4.69
C ILE A 39 23.36 25.48 -5.40
N ARG A 40 22.48 24.51 -5.10
CA ARG A 40 22.57 23.18 -5.67
C ARG A 40 22.55 23.16 -7.21
N ASN A 41 21.66 23.95 -7.83
CA ASN A 41 21.58 24.01 -9.27
C ASN A 41 22.84 24.63 -9.90
N THR A 42 23.41 25.66 -9.26
CA THR A 42 24.67 26.27 -9.69
C THR A 42 25.82 25.28 -9.56
N ASP A 43 25.94 24.57 -8.44
CA ASP A 43 26.95 23.54 -8.24
C ASP A 43 26.86 22.44 -9.29
N LEU A 44 25.65 21.96 -9.60
CA LEU A 44 25.43 20.97 -10.65
C LEU A 44 25.91 21.46 -12.02
N ASN A 45 25.59 22.72 -12.39
CA ASN A 45 26.05 23.30 -13.65
C ASN A 45 27.58 23.43 -13.71
N VAL A 46 28.23 23.75 -12.60
CA VAL A 46 29.70 23.84 -12.55
C VAL A 46 30.33 22.45 -12.60
N GLN A 47 29.74 21.43 -11.97
CA GLN A 47 30.19 20.05 -12.04
C GLN A 47 30.10 19.42 -13.46
N LEU A 48 29.30 20.00 -14.35
CA LEU A 48 29.23 19.59 -15.76
C LEU A 48 30.44 20.04 -16.60
N ILE A 49 31.31 20.91 -16.05
CA ILE A 49 32.55 21.33 -16.73
C ILE A 49 33.52 20.14 -16.73
N ASN A 50 34.15 19.90 -17.90
CA ASN A 50 35.04 18.77 -18.07
C ASN A 50 36.25 18.87 -17.12
N LYS A 51 36.63 17.79 -16.45
CA LYS A 51 37.75 17.76 -15.49
C LYS A 51 39.08 18.21 -16.08
N GLU A 52 39.30 17.96 -17.37
CA GLU A 52 40.49 18.38 -18.12
C GLU A 52 40.60 19.91 -18.27
N GLU A 53 39.48 20.63 -18.11
CA GLU A 53 39.44 22.09 -18.21
C GLU A 53 39.59 22.77 -16.82
N MET A 54 39.62 22.01 -15.72
CA MET A 54 39.70 22.51 -14.32
C MET A 54 41.14 22.89 -13.93
N ASP A 55 41.80 23.74 -14.72
CA ASP A 55 43.20 24.16 -14.53
C ASP A 55 43.36 25.49 -13.82
N GLY A 56 42.24 26.17 -13.49
CA GLY A 56 42.23 27.49 -12.86
C GLY A 56 42.61 28.65 -13.78
N SER A 57 42.76 28.40 -15.10
CA SER A 57 43.01 29.42 -16.10
C SER A 57 41.86 30.42 -16.27
N GLU A 58 42.10 31.52 -16.98
CA GLU A 58 41.04 32.48 -17.34
C GLU A 58 39.93 31.80 -18.18
N ARG A 59 40.31 30.81 -19.01
CA ARG A 59 39.34 30.01 -19.78
C ARG A 59 38.42 29.23 -18.84
N TYR A 60 38.99 28.54 -17.83
CA TYR A 60 38.21 27.82 -16.84
C TYR A 60 37.32 28.75 -16.05
N GLN A 61 37.83 29.90 -15.57
CA GLN A 61 37.06 30.94 -14.89
C GLN A 61 35.86 31.42 -15.71
N HIS A 62 36.05 31.59 -17.03
CA HIS A 62 34.98 31.95 -17.95
C HIS A 62 33.91 30.84 -18.07
N LEU A 63 34.33 29.57 -18.12
CA LEU A 63 33.41 28.43 -18.14
C LEU A 63 32.59 28.35 -16.84
N VAL A 64 33.24 28.58 -15.70
CA VAL A 64 32.57 28.64 -14.38
C VAL A 64 31.58 29.80 -14.35
N SER A 65 31.96 30.99 -14.81
CA SER A 65 31.06 32.15 -14.88
C SER A 65 29.81 31.86 -15.71
N LYS A 66 29.98 31.21 -16.87
CA LYS A 66 28.83 30.77 -17.69
C LYS A 66 27.97 29.71 -17.03
N ALA A 67 28.59 28.78 -16.28
CA ALA A 67 27.87 27.74 -15.54
C ALA A 67 27.07 28.35 -14.38
N VAL A 68 27.64 29.31 -13.65
CA VAL A 68 26.97 30.06 -12.59
C VAL A 68 25.77 30.84 -13.17
N ASP A 69 25.99 31.56 -14.26
CA ASP A 69 24.93 32.32 -14.93
C ASP A 69 23.76 31.40 -15.36
N ARG A 70 24.05 30.27 -16.01
CA ARG A 70 23.03 29.27 -16.35
C ARG A 70 22.29 28.75 -15.12
N GLY A 71 23.04 28.48 -14.04
CA GLY A 71 22.47 27.96 -12.78
C GLY A 71 21.53 28.95 -12.09
N LEU A 72 21.81 30.25 -12.20
CA LEU A 72 21.06 31.32 -11.55
C LEU A 72 19.89 31.86 -12.40
N ARG A 73 20.01 31.83 -13.74
CA ARG A 73 18.96 32.32 -14.65
C ARG A 73 17.62 31.63 -14.42
N VAL A 74 17.62 30.34 -14.14
CA VAL A 74 16.38 29.57 -13.91
C VAL A 74 15.62 30.02 -12.65
N PHE A 75 16.29 30.77 -11.77
CA PHE A 75 15.72 31.40 -10.56
C PHE A 75 15.53 32.93 -10.70
N GLY A 76 15.55 33.44 -11.93
CA GLY A 76 15.28 34.85 -12.22
C GLY A 76 16.47 35.80 -12.04
N TYR A 77 17.68 35.32 -11.89
CA TYR A 77 18.90 36.16 -11.83
C TYR A 77 19.59 36.17 -13.19
N TYR A 78 19.47 37.25 -13.94
CA TYR A 78 19.99 37.38 -15.30
C TYR A 78 21.25 38.23 -15.43
N GLU A 79 21.63 38.94 -14.36
CA GLU A 79 22.80 39.84 -14.30
C GLU A 79 23.77 39.38 -13.22
N SER A 80 24.08 38.06 -13.21
CA SER A 80 25.05 37.58 -12.26
C SER A 80 26.48 37.97 -12.65
N SER A 81 27.33 38.25 -11.64
CA SER A 81 28.76 38.47 -11.85
C SER A 81 29.57 37.58 -10.92
N VAL A 82 30.73 37.15 -11.39
CA VAL A 82 31.61 36.27 -10.63
C VAL A 82 33.00 36.89 -10.58
N ARG A 83 33.56 37.02 -9.37
CA ARG A 83 34.95 37.41 -9.14
C ARG A 83 35.68 36.19 -8.57
N PHE A 84 36.88 35.92 -9.07
CA PHE A 84 37.66 34.77 -8.67
C PHE A 84 38.82 35.17 -7.75
N GLU A 85 39.03 34.34 -6.72
CA GLU A 85 40.17 34.39 -5.81
C GLU A 85 40.87 33.03 -5.81
N ARG A 86 42.20 33.02 -6.07
CA ARG A 86 42.98 31.79 -6.05
C ARG A 86 43.73 31.67 -4.70
N LYS A 87 43.45 30.59 -3.98
CA LYS A 87 44.05 30.33 -2.68
C LYS A 87 44.95 29.08 -2.74
N LYS A 88 46.24 29.26 -2.51
CA LYS A 88 47.18 28.16 -2.44
C LYS A 88 46.97 27.35 -1.16
N ARG A 89 46.94 26.02 -1.27
CA ARG A 89 46.80 25.10 -0.12
C ARG A 89 48.01 24.16 -0.09
N PRO A 90 48.95 24.30 0.92
CA PRO A 90 50.10 23.41 1.02
C PRO A 90 49.68 21.95 1.13
N GLY A 91 50.20 21.08 0.23
CA GLY A 91 49.92 19.65 0.22
C GLY A 91 48.58 19.22 -0.38
N LYS A 92 47.76 20.16 -0.88
CA LYS A 92 46.52 19.92 -1.62
C LYS A 92 46.53 20.81 -2.87
N GLY A 93 45.77 20.47 -3.88
CA GLY A 93 45.61 21.33 -5.07
C GLY A 93 45.13 22.74 -4.70
N ASP A 94 45.38 23.72 -5.56
CA ASP A 94 44.91 25.09 -5.38
C ASP A 94 43.37 25.13 -5.29
N LEU A 95 42.84 26.08 -4.53
CA LEU A 95 41.42 26.35 -4.41
C LEU A 95 41.09 27.62 -5.18
N LEU A 96 40.15 27.53 -6.13
CA LEU A 96 39.56 28.67 -6.79
C LEU A 96 38.23 29.01 -6.09
N ILE A 97 38.15 30.17 -5.48
CA ILE A 97 36.92 30.65 -4.85
C ILE A 97 36.19 31.58 -5.84
N ALA A 98 34.98 31.19 -6.21
CA ALA A 98 34.11 31.99 -7.05
C ALA A 98 33.14 32.81 -6.17
N HIS A 99 33.43 34.11 -5.99
CA HIS A 99 32.56 35.05 -5.30
C HIS A 99 31.47 35.52 -6.25
N VAL A 100 30.26 34.97 -6.10
CA VAL A 100 29.11 35.24 -6.96
C VAL A 100 28.27 36.38 -6.38
N THR A 101 28.01 37.37 -7.20
CA THR A 101 26.97 38.36 -6.94
C THR A 101 25.80 38.08 -7.88
N PRO A 102 24.68 37.52 -7.39
CA PRO A 102 23.55 37.09 -8.24
C PRO A 102 22.89 38.23 -9.04
N GLY A 103 23.04 39.48 -8.59
CA GLY A 103 22.34 40.62 -9.14
C GLY A 103 20.91 40.76 -8.59
N LYS A 104 20.15 41.65 -9.21
CA LYS A 104 18.77 41.88 -8.81
C LYS A 104 17.86 40.80 -9.38
N PRO A 105 16.97 40.18 -8.55
CA PRO A 105 16.08 39.17 -9.05
C PRO A 105 14.96 39.75 -9.90
N THR A 106 14.64 39.07 -10.99
CA THR A 106 13.52 39.38 -11.87
C THR A 106 12.23 38.89 -11.26
N LYS A 107 11.20 39.72 -11.27
CA LYS A 107 9.88 39.43 -10.73
C LYS A 107 8.85 39.31 -11.84
N LEU A 108 7.84 38.49 -11.57
CA LEU A 108 6.71 38.36 -12.47
C LEU A 108 5.87 39.64 -12.46
N ALA A 109 5.67 40.26 -13.61
CA ALA A 109 4.85 41.45 -13.81
C ALA A 109 3.46 41.12 -14.36
N GLY A 110 3.25 39.91 -14.85
CA GLY A 110 1.94 39.47 -15.29
C GLY A 110 1.95 38.03 -15.84
N THR A 111 0.77 37.41 -15.77
CA THR A 111 0.50 36.09 -16.35
C THR A 111 -0.69 36.21 -17.31
N ASP A 112 -0.39 36.22 -18.61
CA ASP A 112 -1.40 36.17 -19.66
C ASP A 112 -1.51 34.71 -20.13
N VAL A 113 -2.50 34.00 -19.58
CA VAL A 113 -2.78 32.62 -19.88
C VAL A 113 -4.20 32.51 -20.42
N GLN A 114 -4.29 32.23 -21.71
CA GLN A 114 -5.54 32.08 -22.42
C GLN A 114 -5.71 30.63 -22.88
N ILE A 115 -6.92 30.12 -22.77
CA ILE A 115 -7.31 28.79 -23.21
C ILE A 115 -8.47 28.94 -24.16
N GLU A 116 -8.31 28.46 -25.38
CA GLU A 116 -9.29 28.46 -26.45
C GLU A 116 -9.80 27.03 -26.71
N GLY A 117 -10.81 26.91 -27.56
CA GLY A 117 -11.47 25.64 -27.85
C GLY A 117 -12.43 25.20 -26.75
N GLU A 118 -12.85 23.95 -26.76
CA GLU A 118 -13.84 23.43 -25.82
C GLU A 118 -13.36 23.38 -24.37
N ALA A 119 -12.05 23.29 -24.15
CA ALA A 119 -11.48 23.32 -22.80
C ALA A 119 -11.66 24.66 -22.09
N ALA A 120 -11.95 25.73 -22.79
CA ALA A 120 -12.21 27.04 -22.19
C ALA A 120 -13.41 27.02 -21.22
N LEU A 121 -14.37 26.12 -21.46
CA LEU A 121 -15.56 25.92 -20.64
C LEU A 121 -15.43 24.80 -19.60
N ASP A 122 -14.31 24.05 -19.62
CA ASP A 122 -14.08 22.94 -18.68
C ASP A 122 -13.59 23.45 -17.33
N GLU A 123 -14.30 23.14 -16.26
CA GLU A 123 -14.00 23.59 -14.88
C GLU A 123 -12.60 23.21 -14.41
N ASN A 124 -12.05 22.08 -14.89
CA ASN A 124 -10.71 21.65 -14.49
C ASN A 124 -9.62 22.57 -15.04
N PHE A 125 -9.80 23.11 -16.23
CA PHE A 125 -8.89 24.10 -16.79
C PHE A 125 -9.05 25.45 -16.10
N THR A 126 -10.28 25.82 -15.75
CA THR A 126 -10.54 27.01 -14.92
C THR A 126 -9.88 26.89 -13.54
N ALA A 127 -9.92 25.70 -12.92
CA ALA A 127 -9.24 25.44 -11.66
C ALA A 127 -7.71 25.55 -11.78
N LEU A 128 -7.12 25.07 -12.89
CA LEU A 128 -5.69 25.21 -13.15
C LEU A 128 -5.27 26.67 -13.30
N ARG A 129 -6.10 27.50 -13.96
CA ARG A 129 -5.85 28.95 -14.07
C ARG A 129 -5.87 29.70 -12.73
N LYS A 130 -6.61 29.23 -11.73
CA LYS A 130 -6.61 29.83 -10.38
C LYS A 130 -5.30 29.63 -9.64
N ASN A 131 -4.46 28.68 -10.08
CA ASN A 131 -3.17 28.35 -9.46
C ASN A 131 -1.98 29.05 -10.15
N LEU A 132 -2.22 30.10 -10.91
CA LEU A 132 -1.16 30.90 -11.52
C LEU A 132 -0.36 31.64 -10.46
N PRO A 133 0.96 31.82 -10.64
CA PRO A 133 1.78 32.64 -9.75
C PRO A 133 1.31 34.10 -9.79
N LYS A 134 1.49 34.76 -8.66
CA LYS A 134 1.04 36.16 -8.50
C LYS A 134 2.08 37.17 -8.99
N GLU A 135 1.61 38.31 -9.39
CA GLU A 135 2.49 39.46 -9.67
C GLU A 135 3.38 39.78 -8.45
N GLY A 136 4.66 40.10 -8.73
CA GLY A 136 5.67 40.33 -7.71
C GLY A 136 6.41 39.10 -7.20
N GLU A 137 5.97 37.89 -7.51
CA GLU A 137 6.71 36.65 -7.20
C GLU A 137 7.99 36.56 -8.04
N LEU A 138 8.99 35.86 -7.52
CA LEU A 138 10.24 35.61 -8.24
C LEU A 138 9.98 34.71 -9.45
N VAL A 139 10.64 35.02 -10.55
CA VAL A 139 10.57 34.16 -11.74
C VAL A 139 11.37 32.89 -11.52
N GLU A 140 10.70 31.76 -11.62
CA GLU A 140 11.31 30.45 -11.70
C GLU A 140 10.89 29.78 -13.02
N HIS A 141 11.85 29.40 -13.88
CA HIS A 141 11.54 28.74 -15.15
C HIS A 141 10.81 27.42 -14.93
N GLN A 142 11.18 26.67 -13.88
CA GLN A 142 10.53 25.41 -13.54
C GLN A 142 9.01 25.56 -13.32
N THR A 143 8.59 26.62 -12.65
CA THR A 143 7.15 26.91 -12.41
C THR A 143 6.39 27.11 -13.71
N TYR A 144 6.99 27.79 -14.67
CA TYR A 144 6.44 27.98 -16.01
C TYR A 144 6.33 26.65 -16.77
N ASP A 145 7.39 25.86 -16.78
CA ASP A 145 7.41 24.57 -17.47
C ASP A 145 6.48 23.54 -16.80
N ASP A 146 6.40 23.54 -15.47
CA ASP A 146 5.47 22.69 -14.72
C ASP A 146 4.01 23.03 -15.03
N TYR A 147 3.70 24.31 -15.17
CA TYR A 147 2.35 24.76 -15.56
C TYR A 147 1.99 24.27 -16.96
N LYS A 148 2.87 24.45 -17.95
CA LYS A 148 2.68 23.94 -19.33
C LYS A 148 2.50 22.43 -19.36
N THR A 149 3.35 21.72 -18.62
CA THR A 149 3.28 20.26 -18.51
C THR A 149 1.96 19.81 -17.88
N SER A 150 1.51 20.53 -16.85
CA SER A 150 0.23 20.27 -16.19
C SER A 150 -0.95 20.54 -17.12
N LEU A 151 -0.89 21.62 -17.91
CA LEU A 151 -1.92 21.95 -18.89
C LEU A 151 -2.00 20.90 -20.00
N SER A 152 -0.85 20.49 -20.57
CA SER A 152 -0.79 19.41 -21.57
C SER A 152 -1.28 18.07 -21.04
N ARG A 153 -0.87 17.72 -19.82
CA ARG A 153 -1.32 16.48 -19.15
C ARG A 153 -2.81 16.49 -18.88
N LEU A 154 -3.34 17.62 -18.44
CA LEU A 154 -4.78 17.78 -18.23
C LEU A 154 -5.54 17.64 -19.55
N ALA A 155 -5.06 18.27 -20.62
CA ALA A 155 -5.65 18.18 -21.95
C ALA A 155 -5.69 16.73 -22.45
N LEU A 156 -4.56 16.05 -22.48
CA LEU A 156 -4.46 14.64 -22.91
C LEU A 156 -5.32 13.73 -22.02
N GLY A 157 -5.29 13.94 -20.72
CA GLY A 157 -6.06 13.17 -19.76
C GLY A 157 -7.57 13.28 -19.94
N ARG A 158 -8.04 14.37 -20.51
CA ARG A 158 -9.47 14.66 -20.75
C ARG A 158 -9.90 14.55 -22.21
N GLY A 159 -9.01 14.09 -23.10
CA GLY A 159 -9.34 13.81 -24.49
C GLY A 159 -9.21 14.98 -25.44
N TYR A 160 -8.46 16.01 -25.11
CA TYR A 160 -8.10 17.09 -26.02
C TYR A 160 -6.79 16.76 -26.74
N PHE A 161 -6.83 15.79 -27.66
CA PHE A 161 -5.63 15.26 -28.31
C PHE A 161 -5.05 16.17 -29.40
N ASP A 162 -5.81 17.11 -29.89
CA ASP A 162 -5.34 18.12 -30.86
C ASP A 162 -4.85 19.40 -30.15
N GLY A 163 -4.81 19.40 -28.82
CA GLY A 163 -4.41 20.57 -28.05
C GLY A 163 -2.97 21.01 -28.34
N GLU A 164 -2.80 22.28 -28.70
CA GLU A 164 -1.50 22.85 -29.02
C GLU A 164 -1.30 24.22 -28.40
N PHE A 165 -0.04 24.56 -28.13
CA PHE A 165 0.34 25.92 -27.70
C PHE A 165 0.54 26.80 -28.94
N LYS A 166 -0.37 27.71 -29.18
CA LYS A 166 -0.21 28.75 -30.22
C LYS A 166 0.85 29.77 -29.79
N ILE A 167 0.88 30.09 -28.51
CA ILE A 167 1.89 30.95 -27.87
C ILE A 167 2.38 30.26 -26.60
N SER A 168 3.69 30.21 -26.43
CA SER A 168 4.32 29.64 -25.24
C SER A 168 5.67 30.32 -25.00
N ARG A 169 5.63 31.49 -24.33
CA ARG A 169 6.81 32.31 -24.08
C ARG A 169 6.86 32.79 -22.64
N LEU A 170 8.04 32.73 -22.06
CA LEU A 170 8.43 33.44 -20.85
C LEU A 170 9.26 34.65 -21.32
N GLU A 171 8.64 35.83 -21.33
CA GLU A 171 9.26 37.07 -21.75
C GLU A 171 9.98 37.69 -20.54
N ILE A 172 11.23 38.13 -20.74
CA ILE A 172 12.06 38.69 -19.69
C ILE A 172 12.66 39.99 -20.18
N SER A 173 12.50 41.04 -19.36
CA SER A 173 13.18 42.32 -19.53
C SER A 173 14.24 42.47 -18.43
N PRO A 174 15.52 42.23 -18.72
CA PRO A 174 16.60 42.41 -17.75
C PRO A 174 16.69 43.84 -17.23
N GLU A 175 16.51 44.83 -18.10
CA GLU A 175 16.60 46.25 -17.76
C GLU A 175 15.59 46.69 -16.69
N THR A 176 14.37 46.16 -16.73
CA THR A 176 13.31 46.50 -15.78
C THR A 176 13.18 45.47 -14.66
N TYR A 177 13.89 44.35 -14.72
CA TYR A 177 13.79 43.21 -13.81
C TYR A 177 12.37 42.65 -13.73
N GLN A 178 11.70 42.58 -14.87
CA GLN A 178 10.32 42.13 -15.00
C GLN A 178 10.22 40.95 -15.98
N ALA A 179 9.24 40.08 -15.76
CA ALA A 179 8.92 39.01 -16.66
C ALA A 179 7.41 38.82 -16.82
N TRP A 180 7.02 38.25 -17.94
CA TRP A 180 5.62 37.96 -18.27
C TRP A 180 5.50 36.53 -18.82
N TRP A 181 4.45 35.84 -18.38
CA TRP A 181 4.01 34.62 -19.05
C TRP A 181 3.08 34.99 -20.20
N ARG A 182 3.33 34.41 -21.37
CA ARG A 182 2.47 34.51 -22.54
C ARG A 182 2.16 33.10 -23.02
N ILE A 183 0.97 32.60 -22.65
CA ILE A 183 0.50 31.28 -23.00
C ILE A 183 -0.86 31.40 -23.66
N LEU A 184 -0.94 30.93 -24.91
CA LEU A 184 -2.20 30.70 -25.61
C LEU A 184 -2.25 29.23 -25.98
N PHE A 185 -3.17 28.50 -25.35
CA PHE A 185 -3.39 27.10 -25.58
C PHE A 185 -4.75 26.90 -26.27
N ASP A 186 -4.74 26.36 -27.48
CA ASP A 186 -5.93 25.95 -28.19
C ASP A 186 -6.13 24.44 -27.95
N SER A 187 -7.22 24.08 -27.29
CA SER A 187 -7.54 22.69 -26.97
C SER A 187 -8.11 21.91 -28.15
N GLY A 188 -8.63 22.61 -29.15
CA GLY A 188 -9.50 21.98 -30.15
C GLY A 188 -10.77 21.44 -29.52
N VAL A 189 -11.29 20.35 -30.09
CA VAL A 189 -12.51 19.65 -29.63
C VAL A 189 -12.17 18.49 -28.69
N ARG A 190 -13.08 18.17 -27.80
CA ARG A 190 -12.94 17.03 -26.88
C ARG A 190 -13.33 15.72 -27.58
N TYR A 191 -12.45 14.72 -27.50
CA TYR A 191 -12.72 13.40 -28.05
C TYR A 191 -13.63 12.58 -27.14
N HIS A 192 -14.38 11.67 -27.77
CA HIS A 192 -15.31 10.77 -27.09
C HIS A 192 -14.89 9.32 -27.29
N TYR A 193 -15.34 8.42 -26.42
CA TYR A 193 -15.11 6.99 -26.64
C TYR A 193 -15.83 6.53 -27.91
N GLY A 194 -15.10 5.83 -28.77
CA GLY A 194 -15.58 5.16 -29.97
C GLY A 194 -16.04 3.74 -29.68
N ASN A 195 -15.56 2.78 -30.49
CA ASN A 195 -15.86 1.36 -30.33
C ASN A 195 -15.04 0.76 -29.18
N ILE A 196 -15.68 -0.10 -28.38
CA ILE A 196 -15.03 -0.87 -27.32
C ILE A 196 -15.04 -2.32 -27.75
N ARG A 197 -13.85 -2.96 -27.78
CA ARG A 197 -13.68 -4.34 -28.27
C ARG A 197 -12.92 -5.17 -27.25
N PHE A 198 -13.38 -6.42 -27.05
CA PHE A 198 -12.69 -7.40 -26.22
C PHE A 198 -11.95 -8.41 -27.07
N ASN A 199 -10.73 -8.73 -26.72
CA ASN A 199 -9.88 -9.70 -27.39
C ASN A 199 -9.36 -10.75 -26.40
N HIS A 200 -9.27 -12.00 -26.84
CA HIS A 200 -8.69 -13.15 -26.13
C HIS A 200 -9.39 -13.58 -24.82
N SER A 201 -10.63 -13.16 -24.56
CA SER A 201 -11.34 -13.51 -23.33
C SER A 201 -11.95 -14.92 -23.38
N GLN A 202 -11.85 -15.65 -22.26
CA GLN A 202 -12.59 -16.89 -21.99
C GLN A 202 -13.94 -16.62 -21.32
N ILE A 203 -14.21 -15.38 -20.92
CA ILE A 203 -15.45 -14.95 -20.27
C ILE A 203 -16.38 -14.36 -21.33
N ARG A 204 -17.67 -14.62 -21.18
CA ARG A 204 -18.71 -14.12 -22.07
C ARG A 204 -18.75 -12.59 -22.07
N GLU A 205 -18.99 -12.04 -23.23
CA GLU A 205 -18.97 -10.59 -23.44
C GLU A 205 -20.04 -9.84 -22.64
N ASP A 206 -21.21 -10.46 -22.41
CA ASP A 206 -22.27 -9.86 -21.57
C ASP A 206 -21.82 -9.66 -20.11
N TYR A 207 -20.97 -10.54 -19.56
CA TYR A 207 -20.35 -10.36 -18.25
C TYR A 207 -19.30 -9.25 -18.28
N LEU A 208 -18.48 -9.19 -19.34
CA LEU A 208 -17.45 -8.16 -19.50
C LEU A 208 -18.07 -6.76 -19.66
N ASN A 209 -19.12 -6.65 -20.48
CA ASN A 209 -19.83 -5.38 -20.69
C ASN A 209 -20.40 -4.81 -19.39
N ASN A 210 -20.82 -5.66 -18.46
CA ASN A 210 -21.35 -5.22 -17.18
C ASN A 210 -20.26 -4.80 -16.16
N ILE A 211 -18.99 -4.96 -16.50
CA ILE A 211 -17.85 -4.39 -15.76
C ILE A 211 -17.47 -3.01 -16.30
N LEU A 212 -17.79 -2.72 -17.57
CA LEU A 212 -17.39 -1.47 -18.19
C LEU A 212 -17.93 -0.25 -17.42
N ASN A 213 -17.03 0.70 -17.16
CA ASN A 213 -17.33 2.02 -16.61
C ASN A 213 -17.30 3.13 -17.68
N ILE A 214 -17.21 2.74 -18.96
CA ILE A 214 -17.20 3.61 -20.14
C ILE A 214 -18.23 3.16 -21.16
N LYS A 215 -18.76 4.11 -21.93
CA LYS A 215 -19.68 3.85 -23.02
C LYS A 215 -19.26 4.63 -24.25
N SER A 216 -19.55 4.07 -25.45
CA SER A 216 -19.40 4.79 -26.72
C SER A 216 -20.18 6.10 -26.69
N GLY A 217 -19.58 7.19 -27.16
CA GLY A 217 -20.14 8.53 -27.15
C GLY A 217 -19.93 9.33 -25.84
N GLU A 218 -19.48 8.73 -24.74
CA GLU A 218 -19.11 9.48 -23.53
C GLU A 218 -17.79 10.23 -23.74
N PRO A 219 -17.62 11.40 -23.10
CA PRO A 219 -16.35 12.13 -23.15
C PRO A 219 -15.18 11.30 -22.60
N TYR A 220 -14.07 11.31 -23.33
CA TYR A 220 -12.88 10.55 -22.95
C TYR A 220 -12.26 11.04 -21.65
N LEU A 221 -11.82 10.09 -20.81
CA LEU A 221 -11.04 10.29 -19.60
C LEU A 221 -10.04 9.15 -19.42
N THR A 222 -8.75 9.45 -19.41
CA THR A 222 -7.68 8.44 -19.17
C THR A 222 -7.84 7.74 -17.82
N ALA A 223 -8.31 8.44 -16.79
CA ALA A 223 -8.53 7.86 -15.46
C ALA A 223 -9.50 6.66 -15.50
N LYS A 224 -10.56 6.73 -16.30
CA LYS A 224 -11.51 5.62 -16.48
C LYS A 224 -10.86 4.37 -17.10
N LEU A 225 -9.86 4.51 -17.97
CA LEU A 225 -9.13 3.36 -18.52
C LEU A 225 -8.26 2.69 -17.47
N SER A 226 -7.68 3.46 -16.57
CA SER A 226 -6.91 2.93 -15.44
C SER A 226 -7.82 2.19 -14.45
N GLU A 227 -8.98 2.74 -14.14
CA GLU A 227 -10.00 2.08 -13.33
C GLU A 227 -10.44 0.76 -13.99
N LEU A 228 -10.74 0.77 -15.29
CA LEU A 228 -11.12 -0.39 -16.05
C LEU A 228 -10.06 -1.50 -16.02
N THR A 229 -8.78 -1.12 -16.15
CA THR A 229 -7.65 -2.05 -16.02
C THR A 229 -7.64 -2.70 -14.63
N ASN A 230 -7.86 -1.91 -13.58
CA ASN A 230 -7.93 -2.41 -12.20
C ASN A 230 -9.14 -3.32 -11.98
N ASP A 231 -10.29 -2.96 -12.51
CA ASP A 231 -11.53 -3.74 -12.39
C ASP A 231 -11.37 -5.12 -13.01
N PHE A 232 -10.91 -5.21 -14.28
CA PHE A 232 -10.66 -6.50 -14.91
C PHE A 232 -9.56 -7.30 -14.21
N SER A 233 -8.50 -6.65 -13.72
CA SER A 233 -7.44 -7.31 -12.96
C SER A 233 -7.95 -7.88 -11.63
N SER A 234 -8.86 -7.18 -10.96
CA SER A 234 -9.45 -7.57 -9.68
C SER A 234 -10.37 -8.79 -9.78
N SER A 235 -10.89 -9.08 -10.99
CA SER A 235 -11.74 -10.24 -11.26
C SER A 235 -11.04 -11.58 -10.99
N ASN A 236 -9.71 -11.59 -11.02
CA ASN A 236 -8.86 -12.78 -10.98
C ASN A 236 -9.06 -13.76 -12.16
N TRP A 237 -9.83 -13.42 -13.18
CA TRP A 237 -10.04 -14.25 -14.35
C TRP A 237 -8.86 -14.21 -15.33
N PHE A 238 -8.11 -13.10 -15.30
CA PHE A 238 -7.04 -12.79 -16.25
C PHE A 238 -5.68 -12.76 -15.59
N SER A 239 -4.67 -13.22 -16.31
CA SER A 239 -3.25 -13.12 -15.91
C SER A 239 -2.67 -11.76 -16.29
N SER A 240 -3.17 -11.17 -17.36
CA SER A 240 -2.80 -9.84 -17.84
C SER A 240 -4.00 -9.16 -18.47
N VAL A 241 -4.10 -7.87 -18.22
CA VAL A 241 -5.13 -6.97 -18.77
C VAL A 241 -4.41 -5.80 -19.42
N LEU A 242 -4.64 -5.58 -20.71
CA LEU A 242 -4.12 -4.45 -21.45
C LEU A 242 -5.29 -3.67 -22.03
N VAL A 243 -5.46 -2.43 -21.59
CA VAL A 243 -6.47 -1.50 -22.13
C VAL A 243 -5.74 -0.50 -23.02
N GLN A 244 -5.97 -0.59 -24.32
CA GLN A 244 -5.27 0.18 -25.34
C GLN A 244 -6.22 1.18 -26.01
N PRO A 245 -6.01 2.49 -25.79
CA PRO A 245 -6.73 3.53 -26.52
C PRO A 245 -6.14 3.74 -27.90
N ASN A 246 -6.99 3.79 -28.93
CA ASN A 246 -6.64 4.08 -30.31
C ASN A 246 -7.32 5.38 -30.74
N VAL A 247 -6.52 6.44 -30.85
CA VAL A 247 -7.02 7.78 -31.17
C VAL A 247 -7.31 7.90 -32.67
N ASN A 248 -8.52 8.29 -33.04
CA ASN A 248 -8.92 8.59 -34.41
C ASN A 248 -9.14 10.10 -34.58
N HIS A 249 -8.16 10.78 -35.17
CA HIS A 249 -8.20 12.23 -35.39
C HIS A 249 -9.28 12.67 -36.41
N LYS A 250 -9.72 11.77 -37.31
CA LYS A 250 -10.74 12.11 -38.32
C LYS A 250 -12.14 12.16 -37.71
N THR A 251 -12.47 11.20 -36.86
CA THR A 251 -13.79 11.08 -36.25
C THR A 251 -13.87 11.74 -34.86
N LYS A 252 -12.71 12.21 -34.32
CA LYS A 252 -12.60 12.75 -32.97
C LYS A 252 -13.05 11.76 -31.90
N THR A 253 -12.73 10.48 -32.10
CA THR A 253 -13.07 9.39 -31.19
C THR A 253 -11.83 8.61 -30.76
N VAL A 254 -11.97 7.91 -29.62
CA VAL A 254 -10.96 6.99 -29.12
C VAL A 254 -11.59 5.60 -29.02
N ASP A 255 -11.21 4.72 -29.93
CA ASP A 255 -11.55 3.31 -29.83
C ASP A 255 -10.73 2.65 -28.73
N VAL A 256 -11.32 1.72 -27.99
CA VAL A 256 -10.68 1.05 -26.87
C VAL A 256 -10.61 -0.45 -27.13
N ASP A 257 -9.41 -0.98 -27.28
CA ASP A 257 -9.17 -2.42 -27.35
C ASP A 257 -8.77 -2.95 -25.96
N ILE A 258 -9.57 -3.88 -25.46
CA ILE A 258 -9.36 -4.51 -24.15
C ILE A 258 -8.87 -5.93 -24.41
N ILE A 259 -7.58 -6.16 -24.19
CA ILE A 259 -6.91 -7.43 -24.45
C ILE A 259 -6.80 -8.16 -23.11
N LEU A 260 -7.44 -9.34 -23.03
CA LEU A 260 -7.64 -10.09 -21.79
C LEU A 260 -7.00 -11.47 -21.91
N TYR A 261 -5.83 -11.67 -21.29
CA TYR A 261 -5.17 -12.98 -21.29
C TYR A 261 -5.69 -13.85 -20.15
N PRO A 262 -6.26 -15.03 -20.44
CA PRO A 262 -6.79 -15.92 -19.41
C PRO A 262 -5.75 -16.30 -18.36
N ARG A 263 -6.15 -16.33 -17.08
CA ARG A 263 -5.35 -16.95 -16.02
C ARG A 263 -5.34 -18.46 -16.20
N LYS A 264 -4.26 -19.11 -15.83
CA LYS A 264 -4.18 -20.59 -15.80
C LYS A 264 -5.33 -21.18 -14.99
N LYS A 265 -5.91 -22.28 -15.47
CA LYS A 265 -7.09 -22.91 -14.85
C LYS A 265 -6.87 -23.42 -13.42
N ASN A 266 -5.62 -23.63 -13.03
CA ASN A 266 -5.25 -24.07 -11.68
C ASN A 266 -4.11 -23.21 -11.17
N ALA A 267 -4.27 -22.71 -9.96
CA ALA A 267 -3.22 -22.03 -9.19
C ALA A 267 -3.09 -22.73 -7.86
N MET A 268 -1.87 -23.03 -7.44
CA MET A 268 -1.55 -23.61 -6.15
C MET A 268 -0.67 -22.65 -5.37
N GLU A 269 -0.97 -22.50 -4.10
CA GLU A 269 -0.23 -21.68 -3.15
C GLU A 269 0.20 -22.57 -1.98
N LEU A 270 1.46 -22.51 -1.60
CA LEU A 270 2.00 -23.20 -0.43
C LEU A 270 2.52 -22.13 0.53
N GLY A 271 2.00 -22.10 1.74
CA GLY A 271 2.45 -21.29 2.84
C GLY A 271 2.98 -22.16 3.98
N VAL A 272 4.11 -21.78 4.55
CA VAL A 272 4.64 -22.34 5.79
C VAL A 272 4.86 -21.19 6.75
N GLY A 273 4.48 -21.37 8.01
CA GLY A 273 4.64 -20.33 9.00
C GLY A 273 4.84 -20.92 10.39
N PHE A 274 5.20 -20.03 11.30
CA PHE A 274 5.32 -20.32 12.72
C PHE A 274 4.69 -19.20 13.54
N SER A 275 3.96 -19.58 14.58
CA SER A 275 3.53 -18.65 15.62
C SER A 275 3.59 -19.33 16.98
N THR A 276 3.81 -18.58 18.04
CA THR A 276 3.86 -19.14 19.40
C THR A 276 2.54 -19.76 19.80
N ASP A 277 1.42 -19.17 19.39
CA ASP A 277 0.08 -19.64 19.71
C ASP A 277 -0.34 -20.87 18.90
N GLY A 278 0.05 -20.94 17.63
CA GLY A 278 -0.36 -21.99 16.70
C GLY A 278 0.72 -23.04 16.41
N GLY A 279 1.97 -22.81 16.83
CA GLY A 279 3.11 -23.63 16.45
C GLY A 279 3.46 -23.51 14.96
N MET A 280 4.19 -24.52 14.46
CA MET A 280 4.42 -24.69 13.02
C MET A 280 3.09 -24.93 12.32
N HIS A 281 2.88 -24.27 11.20
CA HIS A 281 1.70 -24.51 10.38
C HIS A 281 2.03 -24.50 8.89
N THR A 282 1.25 -25.26 8.16
CA THR A 282 1.30 -25.32 6.69
C THR A 282 -0.08 -24.98 6.15
N GLN A 283 -0.11 -24.19 5.11
CA GLN A 283 -1.32 -23.84 4.37
C GLN A 283 -1.12 -24.19 2.90
N ILE A 284 -2.09 -24.91 2.33
CA ILE A 284 -2.12 -25.27 0.92
C ILE A 284 -3.41 -24.71 0.33
N GLY A 285 -3.26 -23.77 -0.61
CA GLY A 285 -4.34 -23.21 -1.39
C GLY A 285 -4.40 -23.82 -2.78
N TRP A 286 -5.57 -24.21 -3.24
CA TRP A 286 -5.82 -24.54 -4.63
C TRP A 286 -6.98 -23.72 -5.15
N THR A 287 -6.76 -23.02 -6.25
CA THR A 287 -7.74 -22.12 -6.85
C THR A 287 -7.93 -22.44 -8.32
N LYS A 288 -9.18 -22.54 -8.75
CA LYS A 288 -9.60 -22.41 -10.14
C LYS A 288 -10.18 -21.02 -10.32
N PRO A 289 -9.41 -20.05 -10.87
CA PRO A 289 -9.86 -18.66 -11.00
C PRO A 289 -11.10 -18.50 -11.86
N TRP A 290 -11.29 -19.40 -12.80
CA TRP A 290 -12.49 -19.51 -13.64
C TRP A 290 -12.73 -20.97 -14.02
N ILE A 291 -14.01 -21.37 -14.01
CA ILE A 291 -14.44 -22.75 -14.33
C ILE A 291 -15.17 -22.76 -15.67
N ASN A 292 -15.98 -21.72 -15.92
CA ASN A 292 -16.81 -21.59 -17.10
C ASN A 292 -16.77 -20.17 -17.66
N SER A 293 -17.44 -19.96 -18.78
CA SER A 293 -17.53 -18.66 -19.44
C SER A 293 -18.33 -17.58 -18.67
N ARG A 294 -18.99 -17.94 -17.57
CA ARG A 294 -19.65 -17.00 -16.65
C ARG A 294 -18.73 -16.52 -15.52
N GLY A 295 -17.46 -16.98 -15.52
CA GLY A 295 -16.47 -16.57 -14.52
C GLY A 295 -16.69 -17.18 -13.14
N HIS A 296 -17.41 -18.31 -13.04
CA HIS A 296 -17.49 -19.03 -11.76
C HIS A 296 -16.10 -19.50 -11.34
N SER A 297 -15.81 -19.48 -10.05
CA SER A 297 -14.52 -19.90 -9.51
C SER A 297 -14.68 -20.89 -8.37
N PHE A 298 -13.61 -21.63 -8.12
CA PHE A 298 -13.53 -22.57 -6.99
C PHE A 298 -12.22 -22.37 -6.26
N ARG A 299 -12.29 -22.35 -4.95
CA ARG A 299 -11.11 -22.23 -4.08
C ARG A 299 -11.22 -23.23 -2.95
N THR A 300 -10.11 -23.88 -2.63
CA THR A 300 -9.99 -24.68 -1.41
C THR A 300 -8.72 -24.31 -0.67
N ASN A 301 -8.78 -24.33 0.65
CA ASN A 301 -7.66 -24.08 1.54
C ASN A 301 -7.58 -25.22 2.56
N LEU A 302 -6.40 -25.78 2.69
CA LEU A 302 -6.05 -26.74 3.73
C LEU A 302 -5.10 -26.03 4.69
N TYR A 303 -5.43 -26.02 5.97
CA TYR A 303 -4.59 -25.49 7.04
C TYR A 303 -4.28 -26.60 8.05
N ILE A 304 -3.01 -26.80 8.37
CA ILE A 304 -2.55 -27.82 9.31
C ILE A 304 -1.59 -27.19 10.30
N SER A 305 -1.93 -27.30 11.58
CA SER A 305 -1.04 -27.02 12.71
C SER A 305 -1.28 -28.05 13.83
N ALA A 306 -0.43 -28.06 14.85
CA ALA A 306 -0.62 -28.98 15.97
C ALA A 306 -1.98 -28.79 16.69
N PRO A 307 -2.40 -27.53 17.05
CA PRO A 307 -3.69 -27.31 17.72
C PRO A 307 -4.88 -27.28 16.76
N LYS A 308 -4.69 -27.02 15.45
CA LYS A 308 -5.81 -26.81 14.53
C LYS A 308 -5.54 -27.40 13.15
N GLN A 309 -6.53 -28.11 12.63
CA GLN A 309 -6.60 -28.56 11.26
C GLN A 309 -7.91 -28.08 10.66
N ALA A 310 -7.86 -27.58 9.43
CA ALA A 310 -9.06 -27.10 8.74
C ALA A 310 -8.93 -27.30 7.23
N ILE A 311 -10.03 -27.64 6.60
CA ILE A 311 -10.19 -27.62 5.15
C ILE A 311 -11.46 -26.87 4.81
N GLU A 312 -11.36 -25.96 3.87
CA GLU A 312 -12.49 -25.18 3.38
C GLU A 312 -12.51 -25.20 1.86
N ALA A 313 -13.69 -25.32 1.29
CA ALA A 313 -13.93 -25.20 -0.14
C ALA A 313 -15.03 -24.18 -0.41
N THR A 314 -14.81 -23.27 -1.35
CA THR A 314 -15.75 -22.22 -1.72
C THR A 314 -15.94 -22.20 -3.23
N TYR A 315 -17.18 -22.27 -3.64
CA TYR A 315 -17.63 -22.08 -5.03
C TYR A 315 -18.26 -20.68 -5.15
N ARG A 316 -17.66 -19.84 -5.99
CA ARG A 316 -18.16 -18.48 -6.25
C ARG A 316 -18.91 -18.42 -7.55
N MET A 317 -20.05 -17.77 -7.52
CA MET A 317 -20.94 -17.56 -8.67
C MET A 317 -21.18 -16.04 -8.86
N PRO A 318 -20.43 -15.36 -9.73
CA PRO A 318 -20.66 -13.95 -10.07
C PRO A 318 -22.02 -13.75 -10.73
N LEU A 319 -22.67 -12.64 -10.44
CA LEU A 319 -23.95 -12.27 -11.03
C LEU A 319 -23.77 -11.38 -12.25
N LEU A 320 -24.58 -11.60 -13.28
CA LEU A 320 -24.50 -10.88 -14.55
C LEU A 320 -24.60 -9.36 -14.39
N LYS A 321 -25.41 -8.86 -13.45
CA LYS A 321 -25.66 -7.42 -13.25
C LYS A 321 -24.36 -6.61 -13.06
N ASN A 322 -23.43 -7.11 -12.28
CA ASN A 322 -22.05 -6.64 -12.15
C ASN A 322 -21.28 -7.73 -11.42
N PRO A 323 -20.47 -8.52 -12.14
CA PRO A 323 -19.83 -9.71 -11.59
C PRO A 323 -18.73 -9.42 -10.55
N LEU A 324 -18.21 -8.20 -10.50
CA LEU A 324 -17.23 -7.80 -9.48
C LEU A 324 -17.90 -7.39 -8.17
N SER A 325 -19.10 -6.81 -8.27
CA SER A 325 -19.79 -6.27 -7.11
C SER A 325 -20.79 -7.24 -6.49
N TYR A 326 -21.36 -8.16 -7.27
CA TYR A 326 -22.44 -9.05 -6.85
C TYR A 326 -22.13 -10.49 -7.16
N TYR A 327 -22.11 -11.34 -6.11
CA TYR A 327 -21.87 -12.77 -6.28
C TYR A 327 -22.47 -13.58 -5.13
N TYR A 328 -22.64 -14.88 -5.35
CA TYR A 328 -22.90 -15.86 -4.32
C TYR A 328 -21.64 -16.67 -4.04
N ASP A 329 -21.38 -16.94 -2.75
CA ASP A 329 -20.39 -17.91 -2.29
C ASP A 329 -21.12 -19.07 -1.60
N PHE A 330 -20.90 -20.27 -2.11
CA PHE A 330 -21.31 -21.53 -1.48
C PHE A 330 -20.07 -22.19 -0.90
N SER A 331 -20.02 -22.30 0.44
CA SER A 331 -18.84 -22.84 1.11
C SER A 331 -19.17 -24.04 1.94
N THR A 332 -18.23 -24.98 1.99
CA THR A 332 -18.21 -26.06 2.96
C THR A 332 -16.84 -26.08 3.65
N GLY A 333 -16.83 -26.35 4.94
CA GLY A 333 -15.59 -26.40 5.71
C GLY A 333 -15.68 -27.39 6.85
N TRP A 334 -14.59 -28.11 7.06
CA TRP A 334 -14.38 -28.91 8.25
C TRP A 334 -13.22 -28.31 9.04
N GLU A 335 -13.37 -28.20 10.35
CA GLU A 335 -12.30 -27.81 11.27
C GLU A 335 -12.25 -28.70 12.50
N GLY A 336 -11.04 -29.00 12.95
CA GLY A 336 -10.76 -29.62 14.25
C GLY A 336 -9.80 -28.72 15.01
N GLU A 337 -10.11 -28.45 16.29
CA GLU A 337 -9.24 -27.67 17.18
C GLU A 337 -9.14 -28.37 18.54
N LYS A 338 -7.89 -28.53 19.01
CA LYS A 338 -7.59 -29.03 20.35
C LYS A 338 -6.62 -28.08 21.02
N ALA A 339 -7.13 -27.26 21.93
CA ALA A 339 -6.34 -26.27 22.65
C ALA A 339 -6.89 -26.04 24.06
N ASN A 340 -6.01 -26.04 25.07
CA ASN A 340 -6.40 -25.92 26.48
C ASN A 340 -7.47 -26.97 26.87
N ASP A 341 -8.61 -26.52 27.39
CA ASP A 341 -9.74 -27.34 27.80
C ASP A 341 -10.80 -27.53 26.70
N THR A 342 -10.43 -27.30 25.45
CA THR A 342 -11.30 -27.40 24.27
C THR A 342 -10.83 -28.50 23.33
N ASP A 343 -11.73 -29.39 22.93
CA ASP A 343 -11.58 -30.32 21.81
C ASP A 343 -12.85 -30.22 20.96
N THR A 344 -12.74 -29.76 19.73
CA THR A 344 -13.91 -29.52 18.86
C THR A 344 -13.65 -29.98 17.44
N LYS A 345 -14.70 -30.52 16.83
CA LYS A 345 -14.76 -30.85 15.40
C LYS A 345 -16.05 -30.27 14.84
N ALA A 346 -15.95 -29.50 13.77
CA ALA A 346 -17.09 -28.84 13.17
C ALA A 346 -17.16 -29.04 11.67
N LEU A 347 -18.35 -29.23 11.15
CA LEU A 347 -18.66 -29.15 9.73
C LEU A 347 -19.58 -27.95 9.50
N THR A 348 -19.20 -27.06 8.60
CA THR A 348 -19.97 -25.86 8.27
C THR A 348 -20.34 -25.86 6.80
N LEU A 349 -21.60 -25.54 6.49
CA LEU A 349 -22.09 -25.23 5.16
C LEU A 349 -22.58 -23.80 5.16
N SER A 350 -22.33 -23.03 4.10
CA SER A 350 -22.85 -21.68 3.99
C SER A 350 -23.23 -21.32 2.55
N ALA A 351 -24.28 -20.50 2.42
CA ALA A 351 -24.72 -19.90 1.19
C ALA A 351 -24.89 -18.40 1.44
N LEU A 352 -23.95 -17.61 0.96
CA LEU A 352 -23.87 -16.17 1.22
C LEU A 352 -23.94 -15.39 -0.08
N ARG A 353 -24.71 -14.32 -0.09
CA ARG A 353 -24.72 -13.33 -1.15
C ARG A 353 -23.88 -12.12 -0.72
N TYR A 354 -23.05 -11.63 -1.64
CA TYR A 354 -22.16 -10.50 -1.42
C TYR A 354 -22.55 -9.29 -2.26
N TRP A 355 -22.34 -8.10 -1.70
CA TRP A 355 -22.48 -6.80 -2.35
C TRP A 355 -21.26 -5.95 -2.04
N ASN A 356 -20.55 -5.51 -3.06
CA ASN A 356 -19.43 -4.57 -2.93
C ASN A 356 -19.88 -3.19 -3.38
N ASN A 357 -19.53 -2.15 -2.64
CA ASN A 357 -19.78 -0.79 -3.08
C ASN A 357 -18.48 -0.08 -3.51
N ALA A 358 -18.62 1.05 -4.20
CA ALA A 358 -17.50 1.84 -4.71
C ALA A 358 -16.56 2.40 -3.59
N GLN A 359 -17.04 2.45 -2.35
CA GLN A 359 -16.27 2.94 -1.19
C GLN A 359 -15.43 1.84 -0.51
N GLY A 360 -15.42 0.64 -1.08
CA GLY A 360 -14.67 -0.52 -0.59
C GLY A 360 -15.34 -1.28 0.55
N TRP A 361 -16.62 -1.01 0.85
CA TRP A 361 -17.40 -1.83 1.75
C TRP A 361 -17.95 -3.05 1.03
N GLN A 362 -17.80 -4.20 1.66
CA GLN A 362 -18.39 -5.46 1.27
C GLN A 362 -19.45 -5.84 2.30
N TYR A 363 -20.65 -6.05 1.84
CA TYR A 363 -21.77 -6.52 2.62
C TYR A 363 -22.04 -7.97 2.23
N PHE A 364 -22.44 -8.78 3.19
CA PHE A 364 -22.92 -10.13 2.89
C PHE A 364 -24.11 -10.48 3.77
N GLY A 365 -24.94 -11.37 3.27
CA GLY A 365 -26.04 -11.95 4.00
C GLY A 365 -26.40 -13.31 3.42
N GLY A 366 -26.86 -14.21 4.28
CA GLY A 366 -27.23 -15.54 3.85
C GLY A 366 -27.45 -16.49 5.02
N LEU A 367 -27.28 -17.77 4.76
CA LEU A 367 -27.57 -18.85 5.69
C LEU A 367 -26.32 -19.70 5.97
N ARG A 368 -26.20 -20.14 7.20
CA ARG A 368 -25.20 -21.11 7.64
C ARG A 368 -25.86 -22.30 8.34
N ALA A 369 -25.36 -23.47 8.04
CA ALA A 369 -25.63 -24.70 8.78
C ALA A 369 -24.32 -25.20 9.37
N ARG A 370 -24.32 -25.51 10.65
CA ARG A 370 -23.13 -25.96 11.35
C ARG A 370 -23.46 -27.13 12.26
N TYR A 371 -22.63 -28.17 12.19
CA TYR A 371 -22.69 -29.30 13.09
C TYR A 371 -21.36 -29.40 13.85
N ASP A 372 -21.45 -29.31 15.16
CA ASP A 372 -20.30 -29.38 16.07
C ASP A 372 -20.38 -30.59 16.97
N SER A 373 -19.26 -31.27 17.15
CA SER A 373 -19.02 -32.26 18.19
C SER A 373 -17.86 -31.75 19.04
N PHE A 374 -18.10 -31.47 20.30
CA PHE A 374 -17.12 -30.81 21.13
C PHE A 374 -17.08 -31.32 22.57
N THR A 375 -15.92 -31.15 23.18
CA THR A 375 -15.71 -31.21 24.63
C THR A 375 -15.16 -29.88 25.07
N GLN A 376 -15.85 -29.21 26.01
CA GLN A 376 -15.37 -27.99 26.65
C GLN A 376 -15.35 -28.21 28.15
N ALA A 377 -14.15 -28.11 28.73
CA ALA A 377 -13.94 -28.52 30.14
C ALA A 377 -14.40 -29.98 30.35
N GLU A 378 -15.52 -30.22 31.05
CA GLU A 378 -16.08 -31.55 31.29
C GLU A 378 -17.34 -31.84 30.47
N VAL A 379 -17.85 -30.84 29.76
CA VAL A 379 -19.11 -30.97 29.00
C VAL A 379 -18.76 -31.46 27.58
N THR A 380 -19.22 -32.67 27.27
CA THR A 380 -19.18 -33.22 25.90
C THR A 380 -20.57 -33.17 25.29
N ASP A 381 -20.69 -32.54 24.13
CA ASP A 381 -21.97 -32.38 23.44
C ASP A 381 -21.82 -32.38 21.91
N LYS A 382 -22.96 -32.50 21.25
CA LYS A 382 -23.09 -32.35 19.79
C LYS A 382 -24.22 -31.34 19.56
N THR A 383 -23.99 -30.40 18.66
CA THR A 383 -24.98 -29.35 18.40
C THR A 383 -25.09 -29.09 16.92
N PHE A 384 -26.32 -29.04 16.41
CA PHE A 384 -26.62 -28.57 15.08
C PHE A 384 -27.24 -27.16 15.16
N LEU A 385 -26.65 -26.24 14.42
CA LEU A 385 -27.10 -24.84 14.35
C LEU A 385 -27.37 -24.47 12.90
N PHE A 386 -28.57 -23.94 12.65
CA PHE A 386 -28.94 -23.36 11.37
C PHE A 386 -29.36 -21.91 11.60
N TYR A 387 -28.68 -20.98 10.96
CA TYR A 387 -28.89 -19.58 11.27
C TYR A 387 -28.59 -18.64 10.09
N PRO A 388 -29.37 -17.54 9.94
CA PRO A 388 -29.00 -16.41 9.13
C PRO A 388 -27.77 -15.69 9.69
N THR A 389 -26.96 -15.18 8.78
CA THR A 389 -25.80 -14.35 9.08
C THR A 389 -25.81 -13.12 8.19
N ILE A 390 -25.43 -11.98 8.74
CA ILE A 390 -25.23 -10.72 8.02
C ILE A 390 -23.87 -10.18 8.42
N GLY A 391 -23.13 -9.62 7.50
CA GLY A 391 -21.85 -9.02 7.81
C GLY A 391 -21.47 -7.85 6.93
N PHE A 392 -20.57 -7.04 7.47
CA PHE A 392 -20.02 -5.83 6.85
C PHE A 392 -18.52 -5.90 7.01
N THR A 393 -17.79 -5.81 5.90
CA THR A 393 -16.33 -5.79 5.94
C THR A 393 -15.78 -4.67 5.07
N ARG A 394 -14.66 -4.12 5.49
CA ARG A 394 -13.89 -3.17 4.69
C ARG A 394 -12.42 -3.38 4.97
N THR A 395 -11.64 -3.56 3.91
CA THR A 395 -10.18 -3.70 4.01
C THR A 395 -9.54 -2.72 3.07
N ARG A 396 -8.68 -1.86 3.61
CA ARG A 396 -7.88 -0.91 2.83
C ARG A 396 -6.45 -0.97 3.33
N LEU A 397 -5.52 -1.35 2.47
CA LEU A 397 -4.10 -1.47 2.80
C LEU A 397 -3.25 -0.81 1.72
N ARG A 398 -2.16 -0.16 2.12
CA ARG A 398 -1.14 0.41 1.25
C ARG A 398 0.24 0.08 1.82
N GLY A 399 1.26 -0.06 0.95
CA GLY A 399 2.63 -0.36 1.35
C GLY A 399 3.04 -1.83 1.16
N GLY A 400 2.27 -2.61 0.38
CA GLY A 400 2.63 -3.98 0.01
C GLY A 400 2.63 -4.96 1.18
N THR A 401 3.64 -5.82 1.27
CA THR A 401 3.76 -6.86 2.29
C THR A 401 3.99 -6.34 3.70
N PHE A 402 4.50 -5.12 3.84
CA PHE A 402 4.61 -4.39 5.10
C PHE A 402 3.78 -3.11 5.01
N ALA A 403 2.52 -3.20 5.41
CA ALA A 403 1.58 -2.10 5.24
C ALA A 403 2.00 -0.86 6.03
N THR A 404 2.10 0.29 5.36
CA THR A 404 2.40 1.59 5.97
C THR A 404 1.16 2.37 6.36
N TRP A 405 0.06 2.09 5.67
CA TRP A 405 -1.24 2.68 5.93
C TRP A 405 -2.33 1.64 5.70
N GLY A 406 -3.35 1.63 6.54
CA GLY A 406 -4.52 0.80 6.29
C GLY A 406 -5.52 0.79 7.43
N ASP A 407 -6.67 0.22 7.13
CA ASP A 407 -7.70 -0.14 8.10
C ASP A 407 -8.44 -1.40 7.64
N VAL A 408 -8.84 -2.20 8.63
CA VAL A 408 -9.71 -3.36 8.45
C VAL A 408 -10.87 -3.22 9.42
N GLN A 409 -12.09 -3.26 8.91
CA GLN A 409 -13.33 -3.19 9.68
C GLN A 409 -14.15 -4.44 9.39
N LYS A 410 -14.68 -5.08 10.42
CA LYS A 410 -15.54 -6.26 10.27
C LYS A 410 -16.61 -6.26 11.34
N ILE A 411 -17.85 -6.47 10.94
CA ILE A 411 -18.99 -6.64 11.83
C ILE A 411 -19.80 -7.83 11.32
N THR A 412 -20.20 -8.73 12.21
CA THR A 412 -21.06 -9.88 11.91
C THR A 412 -22.19 -10.03 12.93
N PHE A 413 -23.34 -10.45 12.42
CA PHE A 413 -24.54 -10.72 13.19
C PHE A 413 -25.04 -12.12 12.84
N ASP A 414 -25.13 -12.99 13.81
CA ASP A 414 -25.62 -14.36 13.67
C ASP A 414 -26.80 -14.57 14.62
N VAL A 415 -27.89 -15.17 14.16
CA VAL A 415 -29.10 -15.41 14.98
C VAL A 415 -29.62 -16.82 14.73
N GLY A 416 -29.51 -17.68 15.73
CA GLY A 416 -30.09 -19.03 15.70
C GLY A 416 -31.37 -19.09 16.53
N ASN A 417 -32.37 -19.85 16.06
CA ASN A 417 -33.62 -20.06 16.79
C ASN A 417 -34.06 -21.52 16.65
N LYS A 418 -34.56 -22.06 17.76
CA LYS A 418 -35.11 -23.44 17.83
C LYS A 418 -36.27 -23.66 16.86
N ALA A 419 -37.08 -22.61 16.60
CA ALA A 419 -38.15 -22.68 15.61
C ALA A 419 -37.68 -22.86 14.18
N VAL A 420 -36.39 -22.62 13.89
CA VAL A 420 -35.78 -22.66 12.56
C VAL A 420 -34.57 -23.58 12.58
N LEU A 421 -34.78 -24.85 12.87
CA LEU A 421 -33.82 -25.96 12.78
C LEU A 421 -32.55 -25.85 13.69
N SER A 422 -32.40 -24.82 14.51
CA SER A 422 -31.28 -24.75 15.48
C SER A 422 -31.64 -25.47 16.78
N GLU A 423 -30.77 -26.32 17.27
CA GLU A 423 -30.98 -26.98 18.57
C GLU A 423 -31.00 -26.04 19.77
N THR A 424 -30.35 -24.89 19.64
CA THR A 424 -30.37 -23.84 20.67
C THR A 424 -30.60 -22.46 20.07
N ALA A 425 -31.23 -21.59 20.83
CA ALA A 425 -31.41 -20.19 20.44
C ALA A 425 -30.21 -19.35 20.87
N PHE A 426 -29.69 -18.52 19.97
CA PHE A 426 -28.62 -17.60 20.27
C PHE A 426 -28.68 -16.37 19.36
N MET A 427 -28.06 -15.29 19.81
CA MET A 427 -27.73 -14.11 19.03
C MET A 427 -26.27 -13.77 19.30
N LYS A 428 -25.48 -13.68 18.22
CA LYS A 428 -24.05 -13.31 18.31
C LYS A 428 -23.80 -12.06 17.48
N VAL A 429 -23.16 -11.09 18.09
CA VAL A 429 -22.63 -9.89 17.42
C VAL A 429 -21.12 -9.84 17.69
N GLN A 430 -20.34 -9.66 16.65
CA GLN A 430 -18.89 -9.49 16.77
C GLN A 430 -18.43 -8.39 15.84
N ALA A 431 -17.69 -7.44 16.37
CA ALA A 431 -17.11 -6.35 15.61
C ALA A 431 -15.61 -6.25 15.89
N SER A 432 -14.83 -6.02 14.87
CA SER A 432 -13.39 -5.78 14.97
C SER A 432 -12.98 -4.60 14.10
N SER A 433 -12.00 -3.85 14.58
CA SER A 433 -11.44 -2.70 13.91
C SER A 433 -9.93 -2.70 14.11
N ALA A 434 -9.17 -2.55 13.01
CA ALA A 434 -7.73 -2.45 13.06
C ALA A 434 -7.23 -1.32 12.16
N TRP A 435 -6.19 -0.62 12.57
CA TRP A 435 -5.67 0.58 11.93
C TRP A 435 -4.16 0.57 11.91
N ILE A 436 -3.56 0.96 10.78
CA ILE A 436 -2.13 1.25 10.64
C ILE A 436 -1.97 2.67 10.11
N ARG A 437 -1.12 3.46 10.75
CA ARG A 437 -0.75 4.81 10.29
C ARG A 437 0.74 5.03 10.47
N THR A 438 1.41 5.45 9.41
CA THR A 438 2.83 5.82 9.43
C THR A 438 2.95 7.34 9.28
N TYR A 439 3.76 7.95 10.13
CA TYR A 439 4.05 9.37 10.18
C TYR A 439 5.55 9.60 10.00
N ALA A 440 5.93 10.64 9.27
CA ALA A 440 7.32 11.01 8.99
C ALA A 440 8.19 9.81 8.54
N ASP A 441 7.57 8.84 7.83
CA ASP A 441 8.14 7.63 7.27
C ASP A 441 8.76 6.63 8.26
N ASN A 442 9.06 7.05 9.50
CA ASN A 442 9.76 6.26 10.50
C ASN A 442 8.97 6.03 11.81
N HIS A 443 7.79 6.61 11.97
CA HIS A 443 6.89 6.40 13.12
C HIS A 443 5.62 5.68 12.67
N ARG A 444 5.34 4.51 13.20
CA ARG A 444 4.20 3.70 12.82
C ARG A 444 3.36 3.34 14.04
N ILE A 445 2.05 3.56 13.95
CA ILE A 445 1.08 3.25 15.00
C ILE A 445 0.12 2.19 14.48
N ILE A 446 -0.10 1.16 15.29
CA ILE A 446 -1.09 0.11 15.04
C ILE A 446 -2.07 0.11 16.20
N ALA A 447 -3.35 0.23 15.90
CA ALA A 447 -4.42 0.11 16.88
C ALA A 447 -5.37 -1.02 16.46
N ARG A 448 -5.79 -1.85 17.41
CA ARG A 448 -6.75 -2.92 17.20
C ARG A 448 -7.79 -2.88 18.31
N ALA A 449 -9.03 -3.13 17.96
CA ALA A 449 -10.12 -3.27 18.91
C ALA A 449 -11.07 -4.37 18.44
N GLU A 450 -11.59 -5.14 19.37
CA GLU A 450 -12.57 -6.18 19.13
C GLU A 450 -13.61 -6.19 20.26
N ILE A 451 -14.88 -6.33 19.88
CA ILE A 451 -15.99 -6.49 20.80
C ILE A 451 -16.86 -7.66 20.36
N GLY A 452 -17.30 -8.46 21.29
CA GLY A 452 -18.17 -9.60 21.06
C GLY A 452 -19.31 -9.67 22.11
N TYR A 453 -20.49 -10.00 21.63
CA TYR A 453 -21.67 -10.20 22.43
C TYR A 453 -22.38 -11.46 21.97
N LEU A 454 -22.57 -12.42 22.89
CA LEU A 454 -23.32 -13.64 22.67
C LEU A 454 -24.45 -13.67 23.69
N HIS A 455 -25.69 -13.73 23.22
CA HIS A 455 -26.86 -13.94 24.03
C HIS A 455 -27.41 -15.34 23.80
N THR A 456 -27.53 -16.11 24.86
CA THR A 456 -28.14 -17.45 24.86
C THR A 456 -28.65 -17.80 26.27
N LYS A 457 -29.63 -18.65 26.34
CA LYS A 457 -30.12 -19.17 27.64
C LYS A 457 -29.25 -20.32 28.17
N ASN A 458 -28.50 -20.97 27.32
CA ASN A 458 -27.67 -22.11 27.69
C ASN A 458 -26.35 -22.08 26.89
N ILE A 459 -25.32 -21.51 27.52
CA ILE A 459 -24.00 -21.38 26.90
C ILE A 459 -23.34 -22.75 26.65
N GLU A 460 -23.63 -23.75 27.46
CA GLU A 460 -23.06 -25.08 27.31
C GLU A 460 -23.46 -25.78 26.01
N LYS A 461 -24.63 -25.43 25.46
CA LYS A 461 -25.12 -25.89 24.17
C LYS A 461 -24.51 -25.15 22.98
N ILE A 462 -23.82 -24.04 23.22
CA ILE A 462 -23.14 -23.28 22.19
C ILE A 462 -21.75 -23.87 21.98
N PRO A 463 -21.35 -24.22 20.74
CA PRO A 463 -20.00 -24.72 20.48
C PRO A 463 -18.90 -23.75 20.94
N PRO A 464 -17.74 -24.23 21.44
CA PRO A 464 -16.65 -23.39 21.93
C PRO A 464 -16.15 -22.38 20.90
N THR A 465 -16.22 -22.71 19.62
CA THR A 465 -15.84 -21.83 18.50
C THR A 465 -16.74 -20.60 18.33
N LEU A 466 -17.95 -20.63 18.91
CA LEU A 466 -18.87 -19.48 18.93
C LEU A 466 -18.83 -18.71 20.27
N ARG A 467 -18.26 -19.29 21.33
CA ARG A 467 -17.99 -18.60 22.60
C ARG A 467 -16.75 -17.72 22.47
N PHE A 468 -16.53 -16.85 23.44
CA PHE A 468 -15.40 -15.94 23.43
C PHE A 468 -14.28 -16.37 24.40
N PHE A 469 -13.06 -16.21 23.92
CA PHE A 469 -11.81 -16.38 24.64
C PHE A 469 -10.87 -15.25 24.26
N ALA A 470 -10.06 -14.76 25.19
CA ALA A 470 -9.02 -13.77 24.95
C ALA A 470 -7.65 -14.33 25.39
N GLY A 471 -6.58 -13.58 25.08
CA GLY A 471 -5.18 -13.96 25.30
C GLY A 471 -4.52 -14.51 24.03
N GLY A 472 -3.22 -14.30 23.92
CA GLY A 472 -2.40 -14.67 22.79
C GLY A 472 -1.91 -13.48 21.94
N ASP A 473 -1.17 -13.75 20.89
CA ASP A 473 -0.43 -12.78 20.08
C ASP A 473 -1.32 -11.75 19.34
N ARG A 474 -2.57 -12.11 19.08
CA ARG A 474 -3.56 -11.25 18.40
C ARG A 474 -4.62 -10.64 19.31
N SER A 475 -4.56 -10.93 20.61
CA SER A 475 -5.53 -10.48 21.58
C SER A 475 -4.85 -9.70 22.71
N VAL A 476 -4.60 -10.34 23.87
CA VAL A 476 -3.89 -9.73 25.01
C VAL A 476 -2.56 -10.46 25.19
N ARG A 477 -1.48 -9.85 24.72
CA ARG A 477 -0.12 -10.38 24.88
C ARG A 477 0.29 -10.32 26.36
N GLY A 478 1.11 -11.29 26.77
CA GLY A 478 1.42 -11.56 28.18
C GLY A 478 0.60 -12.72 28.75
N TYR A 479 -0.53 -13.06 28.12
CA TYR A 479 -1.32 -14.25 28.44
C TYR A 479 -1.22 -15.25 27.29
N GLY A 480 -1.20 -16.55 27.62
CA GLY A 480 -1.18 -17.61 26.60
C GLY A 480 -2.47 -17.65 25.77
N TYR A 481 -2.41 -18.34 24.63
CA TYR A 481 -3.51 -18.46 23.68
C TYR A 481 -4.81 -18.94 24.33
N LYS A 482 -5.89 -18.16 24.19
CA LYS A 482 -7.23 -18.45 24.74
C LYS A 482 -7.27 -18.71 26.26
N LYS A 483 -6.33 -18.18 27.05
CA LYS A 483 -6.25 -18.39 28.50
C LYS A 483 -7.14 -17.46 29.32
N ILE A 484 -7.66 -16.38 28.76
CA ILE A 484 -8.56 -15.45 29.41
C ILE A 484 -10.00 -15.83 29.06
N ALA A 485 -10.70 -16.47 29.98
CA ALA A 485 -12.12 -16.81 29.87
C ALA A 485 -12.66 -17.22 31.25
N PRO A 486 -13.99 -17.27 31.45
CA PRO A 486 -14.60 -17.86 32.64
C PRO A 486 -14.13 -19.29 32.86
N ARG A 487 -14.05 -19.68 34.16
CA ARG A 487 -13.67 -21.01 34.59
C ARG A 487 -14.77 -21.65 35.40
N ASN A 488 -14.91 -22.95 35.26
CA ASN A 488 -15.84 -23.72 36.10
C ASN A 488 -15.26 -24.00 37.53
N ALA A 489 -16.01 -24.73 38.36
CA ALA A 489 -15.59 -25.10 39.70
C ALA A 489 -14.28 -25.91 39.75
N GLN A 490 -13.95 -26.64 38.69
CA GLN A 490 -12.74 -27.43 38.51
C GLN A 490 -11.58 -26.63 37.92
N ASN A 491 -11.73 -25.29 37.83
CA ASN A 491 -10.75 -24.35 37.30
C ASN A 491 -10.43 -24.55 35.77
N ARG A 492 -11.34 -25.18 35.02
CA ARG A 492 -11.23 -25.35 33.57
C ARG A 492 -11.92 -24.22 32.81
N LEU A 493 -11.35 -23.82 31.68
CA LEU A 493 -11.88 -22.77 30.84
C LEU A 493 -13.18 -23.19 30.16
N VAL A 494 -14.22 -22.37 30.26
CA VAL A 494 -15.53 -22.63 29.64
C VAL A 494 -15.87 -21.73 28.48
N GLY A 495 -15.19 -20.60 28.34
CA GLY A 495 -15.51 -19.56 27.38
C GLY A 495 -16.60 -18.60 27.86
N GLY A 496 -16.52 -17.36 27.43
CA GLY A 496 -17.42 -16.29 27.82
C GLY A 496 -18.47 -15.94 26.79
N SER A 497 -19.47 -15.21 27.22
CA SER A 497 -20.52 -14.63 26.37
C SER A 497 -20.23 -13.17 25.95
N ARG A 498 -19.19 -12.56 26.50
CA ARG A 498 -18.74 -11.19 26.21
C ARG A 498 -17.26 -11.20 25.87
N LEU A 499 -16.90 -10.38 24.90
CA LEU A 499 -15.50 -10.14 24.50
C LEU A 499 -15.27 -8.63 24.42
N LEU A 500 -14.16 -8.20 24.97
CA LEU A 500 -13.59 -6.88 24.70
C LEU A 500 -12.06 -7.06 24.62
N ALA A 501 -11.45 -6.61 23.55
CA ALA A 501 -9.99 -6.61 23.42
C ALA A 501 -9.56 -5.33 22.71
N GLY A 502 -8.47 -4.75 23.17
CA GLY A 502 -7.85 -3.56 22.58
C GLY A 502 -6.34 -3.66 22.65
N SER A 503 -5.68 -3.19 21.62
CA SER A 503 -4.23 -3.17 21.49
C SER A 503 -3.78 -1.87 20.86
N LEU A 504 -2.78 -1.24 21.44
CA LEU A 504 -2.09 -0.09 20.86
C LEU A 504 -0.60 -0.41 20.80
N GLU A 505 -0.05 -0.31 19.61
CA GLU A 505 1.35 -0.59 19.34
C GLU A 505 1.98 0.61 18.63
N TYR A 506 3.11 1.08 19.13
CA TYR A 506 3.96 2.08 18.51
C TYR A 506 5.24 1.43 18.02
N GLN A 507 5.62 1.72 16.78
CA GLN A 507 6.83 1.23 16.15
C GLN A 507 7.67 2.41 15.67
N TYR A 508 8.98 2.29 15.85
CA TYR A 508 9.97 3.24 15.35
C TYR A 508 11.01 2.53 14.49
N GLN A 509 11.31 3.09 13.32
CA GLN A 509 12.29 2.52 12.41
C GLN A 509 13.70 2.78 12.94
N LEU A 510 14.39 1.71 13.32
CA LEU A 510 15.77 1.76 13.84
C LEU A 510 16.81 1.70 12.72
N TYR A 511 16.55 0.85 11.72
CA TYR A 511 17.35 0.67 10.50
C TYR A 511 16.43 0.39 9.31
N PRO A 512 16.92 0.48 8.05
CA PRO A 512 16.15 0.04 6.90
C PRO A 512 15.56 -1.35 7.13
N ASN A 513 14.24 -1.49 6.98
CA ASN A 513 13.46 -2.71 7.20
C ASN A 513 13.38 -3.24 8.65
N TRP A 514 13.98 -2.58 9.65
CA TRP A 514 13.95 -2.99 11.06
C TRP A 514 13.28 -1.94 11.92
N TRP A 515 12.27 -2.37 12.69
CA TRP A 515 11.47 -1.51 13.54
C TRP A 515 11.47 -2.03 14.97
N GLY A 516 11.74 -1.17 15.93
CA GLY A 516 11.47 -1.42 17.34
C GLY A 516 10.01 -1.16 17.65
N ALA A 517 9.39 -1.98 18.48
CA ALA A 517 8.00 -1.87 18.86
C ALA A 517 7.82 -1.83 20.38
N THR A 518 6.84 -1.06 20.84
CA THR A 518 6.31 -1.12 22.19
C THR A 518 4.79 -1.18 22.13
N PHE A 519 4.16 -1.91 23.03
CA PHE A 519 2.72 -2.10 22.98
C PHE A 519 2.09 -2.28 24.35
N ALA A 520 0.82 -1.94 24.41
CA ALA A 520 -0.06 -2.19 25.55
C ALA A 520 -1.38 -2.80 25.05
N ASP A 521 -1.78 -3.89 25.66
CA ASP A 521 -2.98 -4.63 25.34
C ASP A 521 -3.90 -4.70 26.56
N SER A 522 -5.19 -4.68 26.32
CA SER A 522 -6.21 -4.89 27.36
C SER A 522 -7.36 -5.71 26.81
N GLY A 523 -7.92 -6.60 27.61
CA GLY A 523 -9.10 -7.34 27.19
C GLY A 523 -9.72 -8.19 28.28
N LEU A 524 -10.92 -8.67 27.97
CA LEU A 524 -11.66 -9.63 28.76
C LEU A 524 -12.41 -10.60 27.84
N ALA A 525 -12.58 -11.83 28.31
CA ALA A 525 -13.66 -12.71 27.89
C ALA A 525 -14.36 -13.16 29.16
N ALA A 526 -15.65 -12.86 29.30
CA ALA A 526 -16.40 -13.00 30.52
C ALA A 526 -17.89 -13.23 30.23
N ASP A 527 -18.70 -13.43 31.27
CA ASP A 527 -20.15 -13.53 31.11
C ASP A 527 -20.82 -12.14 31.13
N ASP A 528 -20.14 -11.14 31.72
CA ASP A 528 -20.57 -9.75 31.76
C ASP A 528 -19.39 -8.78 31.49
N PHE A 529 -19.69 -7.59 30.99
CA PHE A 529 -18.72 -6.52 30.85
C PHE A 529 -18.41 -5.88 32.20
N THR A 530 -17.40 -6.39 32.90
CA THR A 530 -16.96 -5.87 34.17
C THR A 530 -15.48 -5.51 34.15
N THR A 531 -15.10 -4.42 34.82
CA THR A 531 -13.70 -4.02 34.98
C THR A 531 -12.88 -5.03 35.78
N LYS A 532 -13.52 -5.86 36.62
CA LYS A 532 -12.89 -6.95 37.35
C LYS A 532 -12.35 -8.04 36.43
N ALA A 533 -13.02 -8.28 35.29
CA ALA A 533 -12.60 -9.29 34.30
C ALA A 533 -11.48 -8.80 33.37
N LEU A 534 -11.21 -7.49 33.29
CA LEU A 534 -10.17 -6.94 32.45
C LEU A 534 -8.80 -7.46 32.87
N ARG A 535 -8.01 -7.83 31.84
CA ARG A 535 -6.61 -8.20 31.90
C ARG A 535 -5.82 -7.24 31.07
N TYR A 536 -4.59 -6.97 31.48
CA TYR A 536 -3.68 -6.04 30.82
C TYR A 536 -2.36 -6.71 30.56
N GLY A 537 -1.79 -6.46 29.40
CA GLY A 537 -0.46 -6.90 29.05
C GLY A 537 0.31 -5.76 28.39
N ALA A 538 1.62 -5.77 28.55
CA ALA A 538 2.50 -4.85 27.86
C ALA A 538 3.79 -5.54 27.47
N GLY A 539 4.48 -4.98 26.49
CA GLY A 539 5.71 -5.55 26.01
C GLY A 539 6.43 -4.68 25.02
N ILE A 540 7.55 -5.22 24.60
CA ILE A 540 8.41 -4.66 23.58
C ILE A 540 8.66 -5.72 22.50
N GLY A 541 9.05 -5.29 21.33
CA GLY A 541 9.34 -6.22 20.25
C GLY A 541 10.14 -5.62 19.11
N VAL A 542 10.45 -6.48 18.16
CA VAL A 542 11.13 -6.11 16.93
C VAL A 542 10.30 -6.58 15.74
N ARG A 543 10.31 -5.79 14.68
CA ARG A 543 9.65 -6.08 13.40
C ARG A 543 10.69 -6.02 12.29
N TRP A 544 10.72 -7.05 11.47
CA TRP A 544 11.49 -7.05 10.24
C TRP A 544 10.54 -7.07 9.04
N ALA A 545 10.59 -5.99 8.26
CA ALA A 545 9.86 -5.90 6.99
C ALA A 545 10.57 -6.74 5.93
N SER A 546 10.30 -8.06 5.93
CA SER A 546 10.89 -8.99 4.99
C SER A 546 10.16 -8.96 3.64
N PRO A 547 10.77 -9.45 2.55
CA PRO A 547 10.12 -9.55 1.24
C PRO A 547 8.85 -10.42 1.23
N ILE A 548 8.71 -11.33 2.19
CA ILE A 548 7.58 -12.27 2.31
C ILE A 548 6.55 -11.85 3.37
N GLY A 549 6.75 -10.70 4.03
CA GLY A 549 5.85 -10.17 5.07
C GLY A 549 6.57 -9.72 6.33
N ALA A 550 5.80 -9.20 7.28
CA ALA A 550 6.34 -8.79 8.57
C ALA A 550 6.71 -10.02 9.42
N ILE A 551 7.96 -10.09 9.85
CA ILE A 551 8.40 -11.02 10.89
C ILE A 551 8.45 -10.25 12.20
N LYS A 552 7.73 -10.73 13.21
CA LYS A 552 7.64 -10.11 14.52
C LYS A 552 8.22 -11.02 15.60
N PHE A 553 8.90 -10.39 16.53
CA PHE A 553 9.34 -11.02 17.78
C PHE A 553 8.94 -10.10 18.93
N ASP A 554 8.13 -10.60 19.87
CA ASP A 554 7.64 -9.84 21.02
C ASP A 554 7.99 -10.53 22.32
N ILE A 555 8.26 -9.72 23.33
CA ILE A 555 8.36 -10.12 24.74
C ILE A 555 7.28 -9.34 25.48
N ALA A 556 6.38 -10.04 26.14
CA ALA A 556 5.27 -9.45 26.86
C ALA A 556 5.06 -10.06 28.24
N THR A 557 4.52 -9.24 29.15
CA THR A 557 4.19 -9.66 30.50
C THR A 557 2.79 -9.17 30.88
N PRO A 558 2.06 -9.92 31.72
CA PRO A 558 0.83 -9.44 32.34
C PRO A 558 1.10 -8.25 33.26
N ILE A 559 0.24 -7.24 33.20
CA ILE A 559 0.28 -6.11 34.14
C ILE A 559 -0.85 -6.29 35.16
N ARG A 560 -0.57 -6.10 36.46
CA ARG A 560 -1.52 -6.33 37.53
C ARG A 560 -2.18 -7.72 37.43
N ASP A 561 -1.32 -8.72 37.36
CA ASP A 561 -1.71 -10.11 37.11
C ASP A 561 -2.65 -10.66 38.20
N LYS A 562 -3.93 -10.73 37.88
CA LYS A 562 -4.97 -11.26 38.75
C LYS A 562 -5.01 -12.81 38.75
N ASP A 563 -4.40 -13.42 37.76
CA ASP A 563 -4.42 -14.88 37.56
C ASP A 563 -3.14 -15.54 38.07
N ASN A 564 -2.23 -14.72 38.66
CA ASN A 564 -0.93 -15.15 39.19
C ASN A 564 -0.08 -15.89 38.14
N SER A 565 -0.23 -15.50 36.87
CA SER A 565 0.40 -16.16 35.74
C SER A 565 1.89 -15.88 35.65
N LYS A 566 2.39 -14.82 36.26
CA LYS A 566 3.79 -14.34 36.45
C LYS A 566 4.80 -14.65 35.34
N ASN A 567 4.34 -15.02 34.17
CA ASN A 567 5.18 -15.54 33.08
C ASN A 567 5.45 -14.44 32.04
N ILE A 568 6.71 -14.32 31.69
CA ILE A 568 7.08 -13.62 30.44
C ILE A 568 6.68 -14.52 29.28
N GLN A 569 5.94 -13.96 28.34
CA GLN A 569 5.53 -14.65 27.11
C GLN A 569 6.36 -14.14 25.92
N PHE A 570 6.79 -15.06 25.10
CA PHE A 570 7.50 -14.77 23.87
C PHE A 570 6.57 -15.09 22.69
N TYR A 571 6.49 -14.15 21.74
CA TYR A 571 5.71 -14.35 20.54
C TYR A 571 6.58 -14.17 19.31
N ILE A 572 6.50 -15.12 18.41
CA ILE A 572 7.12 -15.05 17.08
C ILE A 572 5.99 -15.23 16.07
N GLY A 573 5.97 -14.41 15.04
CA GLY A 573 4.96 -14.50 14.00
C GLY A 573 5.49 -14.03 12.66
N LEU A 574 4.97 -14.62 11.59
CA LEU A 574 5.18 -14.22 10.22
C LEU A 574 3.81 -13.93 9.59
N GLY A 575 3.64 -12.81 8.93
CA GLY A 575 2.44 -12.48 8.18
C GLY A 575 1.97 -11.05 8.35
N THR A 576 0.70 -10.81 7.99
CA THR A 576 0.06 -9.48 8.11
C THR A 576 -0.17 -9.10 9.56
N GLU A 577 -0.02 -7.81 9.87
CA GLU A 577 -0.18 -7.30 11.23
C GLU A 577 -1.64 -6.93 11.56
N ILE A 578 -2.49 -6.75 10.52
CA ILE A 578 -3.94 -6.53 10.64
C ILE A 578 -4.71 -7.34 9.61
#